data_92fd12f9688b8ac8f0e7335830121f1a
#
_entry.id   92fd12f9688b8ac8f0e7335830121f1a
#
_cell.length_a   1.000
_cell.length_b   1.000
_cell.length_c   1.000
_cell.angle_alpha   90.00
_cell.angle_beta   90.00
_cell.angle_gamma   90.00
#
_symmetry.space_group_name_H-M   'P 1'
#
loop_
_entity.id
_entity.type
_entity.pdbx_description
1 polymer ?
#
loop_
_entity_poly.entity_id
_entity_poly.type
_entity_poly.pdbx_seq_one_letter_code
_entity_poly.pdbx_strand_id
1 'polypeptide(L)'
;MRVSTYELFLPLTGEKEEEIKERTLLLNGLYGALDILKKEDADRVKTGDFAGLPLALREKLLLRGHITCKDKDAELADQKLLGRIYRTVFARCNIETFIMPTFDCNFLCPYCFEHYRLHHGQQWLDQSMSPGMIEAVFKSIKDYKNRGHKVSGCTLYGGEPFLAKNIETVRAICRHCKEMGLEIKALTNGYELESFIDLIKEFKFINLHITVDGAGPVNDRMRCHKSGCGTYEKILKNIELALKNDIRVTMRVNVNSENLHKIKDLIDDITARGLTKYKNYSYYFKAISDYDHPENILQEHEIIDELISIGFTAQEAIEHQMQYRGLSDGIQKLMKKENYPDFNPCYCSAEAGRIVFDPFGNVFTCTEIVSKEETAIGYVDQERGRIIWSFDKARWRTRTTDLMTSCQGCPYAFICRGGCAARAMARYGSFFLADCEDFKGITQYVASRAAGRAWEENHTEELTLSLAEPVSRLTEKDRKTIMESRNLKEIIEIIENAGFSLK
;
A
#
# COMPACT_ATOMS: atom_id res chain seq x y z
N MET A 1 -18.73 29.74 -12.88
CA MET A 1 -18.06 28.43 -13.10
C MET A 1 -16.57 28.60 -13.20
N ARG A 2 -15.80 27.62 -12.80
CA ARG A 2 -14.34 27.51 -12.95
C ARG A 2 -13.93 26.05 -13.05
N VAL A 3 -12.72 25.79 -13.46
CA VAL A 3 -12.09 24.47 -13.34
C VAL A 3 -11.94 24.13 -11.84
N SER A 4 -12.16 22.88 -11.46
CA SER A 4 -11.90 22.41 -10.11
C SER A 4 -10.43 22.64 -9.73
N THR A 5 -10.16 23.02 -8.48
CA THR A 5 -8.80 23.12 -7.94
C THR A 5 -8.05 21.77 -8.00
N TYR A 6 -8.79 20.68 -8.01
CA TYR A 6 -8.29 19.31 -7.98
C TYR A 6 -8.21 18.65 -9.36
N GLU A 7 -8.30 19.43 -10.44
CA GLU A 7 -8.29 18.93 -11.80
C GLU A 7 -6.90 18.76 -12.37
N LEU A 8 -6.65 17.61 -12.99
CA LEU A 8 -5.46 17.28 -13.75
C LEU A 8 -5.81 17.02 -15.19
N PHE A 9 -5.01 17.57 -16.11
CA PHE A 9 -5.10 17.36 -17.55
C PHE A 9 -3.88 16.55 -17.99
N LEU A 10 -4.08 15.31 -18.40
CA LEU A 10 -3.00 14.39 -18.72
C LEU A 10 -3.13 13.95 -20.20
N PRO A 11 -2.02 13.92 -20.97
CA PRO A 11 -2.04 13.33 -22.30
C PRO A 11 -2.33 11.83 -22.18
N LEU A 12 -2.95 11.23 -23.22
CA LEU A 12 -3.01 9.78 -23.32
C LEU A 12 -1.68 9.24 -23.86
N THR A 13 -1.34 8.02 -23.45
CA THR A 13 -0.19 7.26 -23.95
C THR A 13 -0.66 5.84 -24.29
N GLY A 14 -0.37 5.34 -25.49
CA GLY A 14 -0.77 4.01 -25.95
C GLY A 14 0.00 3.59 -27.20
N GLU A 15 -0.40 2.46 -27.80
CA GLU A 15 0.24 1.89 -28.98
C GLU A 15 -0.24 2.55 -30.27
N LYS A 16 -1.50 3.01 -30.31
CA LYS A 16 -2.10 3.68 -31.47
C LYS A 16 -2.01 5.19 -31.33
N GLU A 17 -0.80 5.74 -31.45
CA GLU A 17 -0.54 7.17 -31.27
C GLU A 17 -1.48 8.10 -32.03
N GLU A 18 -1.87 7.75 -33.26
CA GLU A 18 -2.75 8.56 -34.07
C GLU A 18 -4.18 8.68 -33.52
N GLU A 19 -4.68 7.64 -32.85
CA GLU A 19 -6.03 7.64 -32.27
C GLU A 19 -6.10 8.41 -30.95
N ILE A 20 -5.00 8.47 -30.21
CA ILE A 20 -4.96 9.02 -28.86
C ILE A 20 -4.37 10.43 -28.75
N LYS A 21 -3.56 10.89 -29.74
CA LYS A 21 -2.91 12.22 -29.71
C LYS A 21 -3.89 13.39 -29.60
N GLU A 22 -5.10 13.21 -30.12
CA GLU A 22 -6.19 14.21 -30.09
C GLU A 22 -7.10 14.03 -28.86
N ARG A 23 -6.62 13.35 -27.83
CA ARG A 23 -7.35 13.07 -26.59
C ARG A 23 -6.59 13.53 -25.36
N THR A 24 -7.35 13.90 -24.33
CA THR A 24 -6.83 14.31 -23.04
C THR A 24 -7.62 13.62 -21.94
N LEU A 25 -6.93 13.02 -20.97
CA LEU A 25 -7.53 12.52 -19.74
C LEU A 25 -7.74 13.69 -18.77
N LEU A 26 -8.96 13.85 -18.32
CA LEU A 26 -9.33 14.66 -17.18
C LEU A 26 -9.38 13.76 -15.94
N LEU A 27 -8.63 14.11 -14.91
CA LEU A 27 -8.63 13.40 -13.64
C LEU A 27 -8.92 14.39 -12.51
N ASN A 28 -10.08 14.24 -11.90
CA ASN A 28 -10.43 15.03 -10.72
C ASN A 28 -9.97 14.32 -9.45
N GLY A 29 -8.91 14.80 -8.82
CA GLY A 29 -8.31 14.20 -7.64
C GLY A 29 -9.13 14.35 -6.35
N LEU A 30 -10.20 15.14 -6.35
CA LEU A 30 -11.11 15.26 -5.20
C LEU A 30 -12.26 14.25 -5.26
N TYR A 31 -12.91 14.15 -6.40
CA TYR A 31 -14.11 13.33 -6.56
C TYR A 31 -13.84 12.01 -7.32
N GLY A 32 -12.62 11.84 -7.81
CA GLY A 32 -12.16 10.62 -8.46
C GLY A 32 -12.74 10.38 -9.86
N ALA A 33 -13.30 11.40 -10.49
CA ALA A 33 -13.76 11.30 -11.86
C ALA A 33 -12.57 11.21 -12.83
N LEU A 34 -12.60 10.21 -13.71
CA LEU A 34 -11.67 10.06 -14.82
C LEU A 34 -12.49 10.04 -16.12
N ASP A 35 -12.23 11.02 -16.98
CA ASP A 35 -12.92 11.19 -18.26
C ASP A 35 -11.95 11.51 -19.39
N ILE A 36 -12.18 10.91 -20.57
CA ILE A 36 -11.41 11.17 -21.78
C ILE A 36 -12.20 12.13 -22.67
N LEU A 37 -11.60 13.26 -23.00
CA LEU A 37 -12.17 14.26 -23.87
C LEU A 37 -11.36 14.42 -25.15
N LYS A 38 -11.97 15.01 -26.18
CA LYS A 38 -11.22 15.58 -27.29
C LYS A 38 -10.30 16.67 -26.77
N LYS A 39 -9.13 16.76 -27.31
CA LYS A 39 -8.12 17.75 -26.91
C LYS A 39 -8.66 19.18 -27.00
N GLU A 40 -9.40 19.50 -28.07
CA GLU A 40 -10.02 20.82 -28.22
C GLU A 40 -10.98 21.18 -27.09
N ASP A 41 -11.83 20.25 -26.65
CA ASP A 41 -12.76 20.46 -25.54
C ASP A 41 -12.00 20.54 -24.20
N ALA A 42 -10.98 19.71 -24.00
CA ALA A 42 -10.13 19.78 -22.81
C ALA A 42 -9.36 21.11 -22.72
N ASP A 43 -8.86 21.62 -23.83
CA ASP A 43 -8.19 22.94 -23.90
C ASP A 43 -9.16 24.08 -23.57
N ARG A 44 -10.41 24.03 -24.02
CA ARG A 44 -11.47 24.98 -23.62
C ARG A 44 -11.74 24.90 -22.11
N VAL A 45 -11.85 23.71 -21.55
CA VAL A 45 -12.01 23.53 -20.11
C VAL A 45 -10.82 24.16 -19.38
N LYS A 46 -9.59 23.86 -19.79
CA LYS A 46 -8.35 24.34 -19.16
C LYS A 46 -8.24 25.86 -19.20
N THR A 47 -8.69 26.50 -20.27
CA THR A 47 -8.67 27.96 -20.43
C THR A 47 -9.88 28.65 -19.80
N GLY A 48 -10.89 27.91 -19.37
CA GLY A 48 -12.13 28.45 -18.78
C GLY A 48 -13.14 28.91 -19.81
N ASP A 49 -12.99 28.56 -21.09
CA ASP A 49 -13.98 28.83 -22.16
C ASP A 49 -15.13 27.82 -22.12
N PHE A 50 -15.94 27.91 -21.07
CA PHE A 50 -17.10 27.03 -20.90
C PHE A 50 -18.26 27.36 -21.85
N ALA A 51 -18.30 28.58 -22.42
CA ALA A 51 -19.33 28.99 -23.36
C ALA A 51 -19.16 28.29 -24.72
N GLY A 52 -17.92 27.99 -25.10
CA GLY A 52 -17.60 27.25 -26.33
C GLY A 52 -17.84 25.75 -26.24
N LEU A 53 -18.14 25.20 -25.05
CA LEU A 53 -18.46 23.77 -24.90
C LEU A 53 -19.92 23.45 -25.28
N PRO A 54 -20.20 22.27 -25.87
CA PRO A 54 -21.55 21.76 -25.98
C PRO A 54 -22.26 21.72 -24.62
N LEU A 55 -23.56 22.11 -24.59
CA LEU A 55 -24.31 22.20 -23.33
C LEU A 55 -24.28 20.87 -22.55
N ALA A 56 -24.54 19.75 -23.21
CA ALA A 56 -24.53 18.43 -22.60
C ALA A 56 -23.16 18.05 -21.99
N LEU A 57 -22.06 18.39 -22.68
CA LEU A 57 -20.72 18.17 -22.15
C LEU A 57 -20.43 19.02 -20.93
N ARG A 58 -20.83 20.29 -20.96
CA ARG A 58 -20.67 21.22 -19.83
C ARG A 58 -21.44 20.75 -18.60
N GLU A 59 -22.68 20.30 -18.77
CA GLU A 59 -23.50 19.74 -17.69
C GLU A 59 -22.88 18.45 -17.12
N LYS A 60 -22.40 17.56 -17.99
CA LYS A 60 -21.67 16.35 -17.60
C LYS A 60 -20.44 16.68 -16.77
N LEU A 61 -19.59 17.61 -17.22
CA LEU A 61 -18.37 17.99 -16.50
C LEU A 61 -18.68 18.63 -15.13
N LEU A 62 -19.78 19.40 -15.04
CA LEU A 62 -20.25 19.97 -13.78
C LEU A 62 -20.72 18.88 -12.81
N LEU A 63 -21.53 17.94 -13.28
CA LEU A 63 -22.05 16.81 -12.48
C LEU A 63 -20.92 15.94 -11.96
N ARG A 64 -19.88 15.74 -12.75
CA ARG A 64 -18.73 14.91 -12.40
C ARG A 64 -17.64 15.65 -11.60
N GLY A 65 -17.75 16.97 -11.46
CA GLY A 65 -16.87 17.79 -10.63
C GLY A 65 -15.59 18.28 -11.31
N HIS A 66 -15.42 18.08 -12.62
CA HIS A 66 -14.28 18.63 -13.37
C HIS A 66 -14.31 20.15 -13.44
N ILE A 67 -15.51 20.71 -13.59
CA ILE A 67 -15.78 22.13 -13.41
C ILE A 67 -16.75 22.33 -12.26
N THR A 68 -16.74 23.50 -11.64
CA THR A 68 -17.52 23.75 -10.42
C THR A 68 -18.00 25.20 -10.32
N CYS A 69 -19.08 25.42 -9.58
CA CYS A 69 -19.51 26.75 -9.14
C CYS A 69 -19.02 27.08 -7.71
N LYS A 70 -18.40 26.10 -7.02
CA LYS A 70 -17.83 26.30 -5.66
C LYS A 70 -16.56 27.15 -5.77
N ASP A 71 -16.28 27.93 -4.71
CA ASP A 71 -14.96 28.52 -4.51
C ASP A 71 -13.95 27.48 -3.99
N LYS A 72 -12.71 27.89 -3.78
CA LYS A 72 -11.63 27.00 -3.32
C LYS A 72 -11.85 26.52 -1.89
N ASP A 73 -12.44 27.35 -1.04
CA ASP A 73 -12.69 27.02 0.36
C ASP A 73 -13.79 25.98 0.50
N ALA A 74 -14.83 26.06 -0.34
CA ALA A 74 -15.88 25.06 -0.40
C ALA A 74 -15.38 23.70 -0.94
N GLU A 75 -14.49 23.68 -1.92
CA GLU A 75 -13.84 22.42 -2.35
C GLU A 75 -12.90 21.86 -1.27
N LEU A 76 -12.18 22.71 -0.54
CA LEU A 76 -11.36 22.29 0.60
C LEU A 76 -12.25 21.72 1.73
N ALA A 77 -13.43 22.29 1.95
CA ALA A 77 -14.41 21.73 2.89
C ALA A 77 -14.88 20.33 2.47
N ASP A 78 -15.06 20.09 1.16
CA ASP A 78 -15.37 18.75 0.65
C ASP A 78 -14.21 17.77 0.88
N GLN A 79 -12.96 18.20 0.68
CA GLN A 79 -11.79 17.36 0.99
C GLN A 79 -11.77 16.93 2.45
N LYS A 80 -12.00 17.87 3.37
CA LYS A 80 -12.06 17.60 4.81
C LYS A 80 -13.23 16.67 5.17
N LEU A 81 -14.38 16.87 4.54
CA LEU A 81 -15.56 16.05 4.72
C LEU A 81 -15.32 14.60 4.30
N LEU A 82 -14.80 14.39 3.09
CA LEU A 82 -14.47 13.07 2.57
C LEU A 82 -13.40 12.37 3.43
N GLY A 83 -12.37 13.09 3.86
CA GLY A 83 -11.37 12.56 4.79
C GLY A 83 -11.98 12.17 6.14
N ARG A 84 -12.94 12.94 6.66
CA ARG A 84 -13.67 12.62 7.88
C ARG A 84 -14.53 11.36 7.73
N ILE A 85 -15.26 11.23 6.61
CA ILE A 85 -16.04 10.03 6.27
C ILE A 85 -15.13 8.81 6.29
N TYR A 86 -14.00 8.87 5.59
CA TYR A 86 -13.05 7.77 5.55
C TYR A 86 -12.58 7.37 6.95
N ARG A 87 -12.07 8.30 7.75
CA ARG A 87 -11.55 8.00 9.09
C ARG A 87 -12.62 7.43 10.02
N THR A 88 -13.87 7.84 9.86
CA THR A 88 -14.96 7.42 10.73
C THR A 88 -15.49 6.05 10.38
N VAL A 89 -15.65 5.77 9.08
CA VAL A 89 -16.31 4.58 8.56
C VAL A 89 -15.31 3.51 8.15
N PHE A 90 -14.36 3.86 7.29
CA PHE A 90 -13.47 2.88 6.64
C PHE A 90 -12.25 2.50 7.48
N ALA A 91 -11.70 3.41 8.27
CA ALA A 91 -10.50 3.13 9.07
C ALA A 91 -10.70 2.10 10.20
N ARG A 92 -11.94 1.69 10.46
CA ARG A 92 -12.26 0.63 11.44
C ARG A 92 -12.40 -0.75 10.83
N CYS A 93 -12.43 -0.83 9.50
CA CYS A 93 -12.90 -2.02 8.80
C CYS A 93 -11.85 -3.10 8.61
N ASN A 94 -10.56 -2.81 8.56
CA ASN A 94 -9.52 -3.82 8.35
C ASN A 94 -8.23 -3.46 9.09
N ILE A 95 -8.08 -3.96 10.30
CA ILE A 95 -6.82 -3.88 11.05
C ILE A 95 -5.94 -5.05 10.64
N GLU A 96 -4.77 -4.75 10.08
CA GLU A 96 -3.72 -5.74 9.86
C GLU A 96 -2.88 -5.88 11.13
N THR A 97 -2.68 -7.10 11.59
CA THR A 97 -1.73 -7.39 12.68
C THR A 97 -0.47 -8.03 12.12
N PHE A 98 0.66 -7.57 12.62
CA PHE A 98 1.97 -8.17 12.36
C PHE A 98 2.54 -8.64 13.69
N ILE A 99 3.05 -9.85 13.74
CA ILE A 99 3.70 -10.41 14.92
C ILE A 99 5.12 -10.81 14.56
N MET A 100 6.07 -10.28 15.30
CA MET A 100 7.49 -10.60 15.15
C MET A 100 7.87 -11.64 16.21
N PRO A 101 8.09 -12.91 15.80
CA PRO A 101 8.52 -13.94 16.75
C PRO A 101 9.90 -13.65 17.35
N THR A 102 10.77 -12.97 16.59
CA THR A 102 12.15 -12.66 16.96
C THR A 102 12.69 -11.50 16.12
N PHE A 103 13.71 -10.82 16.64
CA PHE A 103 14.56 -9.93 15.84
C PHE A 103 15.76 -10.65 15.20
N ASP A 104 16.06 -11.90 15.59
CA ASP A 104 17.15 -12.64 14.96
C ASP A 104 16.84 -12.99 13.50
N CYS A 105 17.91 -13.06 12.72
CA CYS A 105 17.86 -13.42 11.30
C CYS A 105 19.15 -14.18 10.96
N ASN A 106 19.06 -15.21 10.16
CA ASN A 106 20.21 -15.92 9.64
C ASN A 106 20.93 -15.16 8.49
N PHE A 107 20.39 -14.00 8.06
CA PHE A 107 20.97 -13.14 7.03
C PHE A 107 21.50 -11.80 7.59
N LEU A 108 22.46 -11.22 6.85
CA LEU A 108 23.05 -9.89 7.04
C LEU A 108 22.97 -9.09 5.74
N CYS A 109 21.75 -8.86 5.25
CA CYS A 109 21.52 -8.09 4.02
C CYS A 109 22.02 -6.64 4.19
N PRO A 110 22.88 -6.11 3.29
CA PRO A 110 23.45 -4.75 3.43
C PRO A 110 22.42 -3.63 3.48
N TYR A 111 21.27 -3.82 2.82
CA TYR A 111 20.18 -2.85 2.73
C TYR A 111 19.08 -3.06 3.79
N CYS A 112 19.31 -3.90 4.81
CA CYS A 112 18.27 -4.24 5.79
C CYS A 112 17.96 -3.03 6.67
N PHE A 113 16.75 -2.49 6.58
CA PHE A 113 16.31 -1.35 7.42
C PHE A 113 16.23 -1.71 8.91
N GLU A 114 16.20 -3.01 9.27
CA GLU A 114 16.28 -3.47 10.66
C GLU A 114 17.72 -3.58 11.17
N HIS A 115 18.73 -3.05 10.48
CA HIS A 115 20.13 -3.17 10.88
C HIS A 115 20.40 -2.61 12.29
N TYR A 116 19.61 -1.63 12.76
CA TYR A 116 19.68 -1.08 14.12
C TYR A 116 19.56 -2.17 15.20
N ARG A 117 18.85 -3.28 14.94
CA ARG A 117 18.77 -4.42 15.85
C ARG A 117 20.14 -4.99 16.23
N LEU A 118 21.12 -4.90 15.35
CA LEU A 118 22.48 -5.42 15.58
C LEU A 118 23.21 -4.68 16.68
N HIS A 119 22.83 -3.44 16.99
CA HIS A 119 23.43 -2.63 18.05
C HIS A 119 23.10 -3.15 19.45
N HIS A 120 22.05 -3.96 19.62
CA HIS A 120 21.66 -4.55 20.90
C HIS A 120 22.48 -5.78 21.28
N GLY A 121 23.27 -6.33 20.34
CA GLY A 121 24.11 -7.50 20.55
C GLY A 121 23.37 -8.85 20.47
N GLN A 122 24.16 -9.93 20.43
CA GLN A 122 23.64 -11.28 20.10
C GLN A 122 22.67 -11.82 21.17
N GLN A 123 22.94 -11.58 22.45
CA GLN A 123 22.08 -12.05 23.54
C GLN A 123 20.64 -11.49 23.45
N TRP A 124 20.51 -10.25 22.99
CA TRP A 124 19.20 -9.63 22.77
C TRP A 124 18.54 -10.21 21.52
N LEU A 125 19.29 -10.40 20.43
CA LEU A 125 18.79 -10.98 19.19
C LEU A 125 18.31 -12.42 19.36
N ASP A 126 18.97 -13.22 20.22
CA ASP A 126 18.60 -14.62 20.45
C ASP A 126 17.26 -14.81 21.16
N GLN A 127 16.67 -13.73 21.66
CA GLN A 127 15.37 -13.79 22.31
C GLN A 127 14.24 -13.95 21.29
N SER A 128 13.30 -14.82 21.64
CA SER A 128 12.05 -15.00 20.92
C SER A 128 10.87 -14.59 21.81
N MET A 129 9.74 -14.26 21.19
CA MET A 129 8.53 -13.92 21.92
C MET A 129 8.17 -15.05 22.88
N SER A 130 8.09 -14.73 24.17
CA SER A 130 7.81 -15.71 25.22
C SER A 130 6.37 -16.22 25.15
N PRO A 131 6.06 -17.44 25.65
CA PRO A 131 4.69 -17.95 25.70
C PRO A 131 3.72 -16.99 26.43
N GLY A 132 4.17 -16.36 27.52
CA GLY A 132 3.37 -15.38 28.26
C GLY A 132 3.08 -14.12 27.44
N MET A 133 4.06 -13.66 26.64
CA MET A 133 3.85 -12.52 25.73
C MET A 133 2.92 -12.88 24.59
N ILE A 134 3.03 -14.08 24.00
CA ILE A 134 2.09 -14.56 22.95
C ILE A 134 0.66 -14.51 23.49
N GLU A 135 0.42 -15.08 24.67
CA GLU A 135 -0.90 -15.05 25.30
C GLU A 135 -1.42 -13.63 25.51
N ALA A 136 -0.57 -12.71 26.02
CA ALA A 136 -0.95 -11.32 26.25
C ALA A 136 -1.24 -10.56 24.95
N VAL A 137 -0.46 -10.80 23.90
CA VAL A 137 -0.70 -10.23 22.56
C VAL A 137 -2.07 -10.66 22.04
N PHE A 138 -2.40 -11.96 22.07
CA PHE A 138 -3.70 -12.44 21.57
C PHE A 138 -4.89 -12.01 22.44
N LYS A 139 -4.72 -11.89 23.76
CA LYS A 139 -5.72 -11.25 24.63
C LYS A 139 -5.94 -9.79 24.22
N SER A 140 -4.89 -9.06 23.91
CA SER A 140 -5.00 -7.67 23.48
C SER A 140 -5.68 -7.52 22.11
N ILE A 141 -5.41 -8.43 21.17
CA ILE A 141 -6.11 -8.48 19.87
C ILE A 141 -7.61 -8.78 20.08
N LYS A 142 -7.93 -9.70 20.99
CA LYS A 142 -9.32 -10.00 21.34
C LYS A 142 -10.04 -8.80 21.97
N ASP A 143 -9.40 -8.09 22.90
CA ASP A 143 -9.91 -6.85 23.46
C ASP A 143 -10.18 -5.80 22.37
N TYR A 144 -9.29 -5.69 21.40
CA TYR A 144 -9.43 -4.77 20.26
C TYR A 144 -10.61 -5.15 19.36
N LYS A 145 -10.80 -6.45 19.07
CA LYS A 145 -12.00 -6.96 18.35
C LYS A 145 -13.29 -6.67 19.14
N ASN A 146 -13.28 -6.88 20.44
CA ASN A 146 -14.46 -6.62 21.31
C ASN A 146 -14.86 -5.14 21.34
N ARG A 147 -13.93 -4.23 21.07
CA ARG A 147 -14.20 -2.78 20.91
C ARG A 147 -14.70 -2.39 19.50
N GLY A 148 -15.04 -3.37 18.66
CA GLY A 148 -15.64 -3.15 17.36
C GLY A 148 -14.63 -2.96 16.21
N HIS A 149 -13.34 -3.27 16.42
CA HIS A 149 -12.36 -3.29 15.35
C HIS A 149 -12.37 -4.63 14.62
N LYS A 150 -12.39 -4.61 13.29
CA LYS A 150 -12.32 -5.82 12.47
C LYS A 150 -10.86 -6.19 12.24
N VAL A 151 -10.40 -7.25 12.90
CA VAL A 151 -9.06 -7.84 12.70
C VAL A 151 -9.26 -9.13 11.93
N SER A 152 -8.76 -9.21 10.70
CA SER A 152 -8.99 -10.33 9.78
C SER A 152 -7.78 -11.24 9.62
N GLY A 153 -6.58 -10.76 9.86
CA GLY A 153 -5.38 -11.53 9.59
C GLY A 153 -4.20 -11.19 10.48
N CYS A 154 -3.24 -12.10 10.48
CA CYS A 154 -1.95 -11.98 11.13
C CYS A 154 -0.84 -12.27 10.11
N THR A 155 0.15 -11.40 10.05
CA THR A 155 1.35 -11.59 9.23
C THR A 155 2.55 -11.83 10.15
N LEU A 156 3.19 -12.98 10.01
CA LEU A 156 4.47 -13.25 10.64
C LEU A 156 5.56 -12.42 9.94
N TYR A 157 6.38 -11.75 10.72
CA TYR A 157 7.35 -10.77 10.23
C TYR A 157 8.52 -10.67 11.21
N GLY A 158 9.51 -9.82 10.97
CA GLY A 158 10.62 -9.55 11.86
C GLY A 158 11.95 -9.91 11.24
N GLY A 159 12.99 -10.16 12.02
CA GLY A 159 14.29 -10.57 11.52
C GLY A 159 14.14 -11.70 10.50
N GLU A 160 13.92 -12.94 10.97
CA GLU A 160 13.43 -14.05 10.16
C GLU A 160 12.46 -14.89 11.00
N PRO A 161 11.16 -14.88 10.69
CA PRO A 161 10.18 -15.63 11.47
C PRO A 161 10.37 -17.15 11.36
N PHE A 162 10.90 -17.66 10.25
CA PHE A 162 11.07 -19.08 9.98
C PHE A 162 12.50 -19.58 10.25
N LEU A 163 13.12 -19.11 11.35
CA LEU A 163 14.30 -19.79 11.89
C LEU A 163 13.87 -21.11 12.53
N ALA A 164 14.54 -22.21 12.21
CA ALA A 164 14.18 -23.56 12.71
C ALA A 164 14.12 -23.60 14.26
N LYS A 165 14.95 -22.83 14.96
CA LYS A 165 14.92 -22.70 16.41
C LYS A 165 13.60 -22.13 16.97
N ASN A 166 12.82 -21.41 16.15
CA ASN A 166 11.59 -20.72 16.54
C ASN A 166 10.31 -21.48 16.18
N ILE A 167 10.41 -22.72 15.70
CA ILE A 167 9.25 -23.46 15.18
C ILE A 167 8.13 -23.58 16.22
N GLU A 168 8.42 -23.78 17.47
CA GLU A 168 7.42 -23.88 18.55
C GLU A 168 6.79 -22.52 18.88
N THR A 169 7.56 -21.44 18.85
CA THR A 169 7.05 -20.07 19.00
C THR A 169 6.07 -19.73 17.87
N VAL A 170 6.45 -20.04 16.62
CA VAL A 170 5.58 -19.85 15.46
C VAL A 170 4.33 -20.72 15.54
N ARG A 171 4.46 -21.98 15.96
CA ARG A 171 3.32 -22.90 16.17
C ARG A 171 2.34 -22.36 17.21
N ALA A 172 2.84 -21.83 18.33
CA ALA A 172 2.01 -21.21 19.36
C ALA A 172 1.22 -20.02 18.83
N ILE A 173 1.87 -19.11 18.08
CA ILE A 173 1.22 -17.97 17.41
C ILE A 173 0.13 -18.47 16.46
N CYS A 174 0.44 -19.46 15.61
CA CYS A 174 -0.51 -20.01 14.65
C CYS A 174 -1.73 -20.68 15.31
N ARG A 175 -1.59 -21.33 16.46
CA ARG A 175 -2.71 -21.87 17.23
C ARG A 175 -3.69 -20.79 17.64
N HIS A 176 -3.20 -19.70 18.22
CA HIS A 176 -4.05 -18.56 18.59
C HIS A 176 -4.70 -17.89 17.35
N CYS A 177 -3.99 -17.76 16.23
CA CYS A 177 -4.57 -17.29 14.99
C CYS A 177 -5.75 -18.16 14.55
N LYS A 178 -5.57 -19.48 14.55
CA LYS A 178 -6.61 -20.45 14.18
C LYS A 178 -7.83 -20.37 15.11
N GLU A 179 -7.61 -20.28 16.43
CA GLU A 179 -8.67 -20.12 17.44
C GLU A 179 -9.49 -18.85 17.24
N MET A 180 -8.84 -17.77 16.77
CA MET A 180 -9.48 -16.48 16.52
C MET A 180 -10.04 -16.32 15.10
N GLY A 181 -9.86 -17.31 14.22
CA GLY A 181 -10.26 -17.27 12.82
C GLY A 181 -9.50 -16.23 12.00
N LEU A 182 -8.21 -16.01 12.32
CA LEU A 182 -7.36 -15.07 11.60
C LEU A 182 -6.67 -15.77 10.44
N GLU A 183 -6.67 -15.14 9.27
CA GLU A 183 -5.85 -15.56 8.12
C GLU A 183 -4.37 -15.37 8.44
N ILE A 184 -3.52 -16.34 8.07
CA ILE A 184 -2.10 -16.31 8.36
C ILE A 184 -1.30 -16.08 7.08
N LYS A 185 -0.38 -15.12 7.12
CA LYS A 185 0.63 -14.83 6.09
C LYS A 185 2.01 -14.79 6.73
N ALA A 186 3.05 -14.89 5.92
CA ALA A 186 4.42 -14.65 6.39
C ALA A 186 5.25 -13.89 5.35
N LEU A 187 6.13 -13.03 5.86
CA LEU A 187 7.26 -12.46 5.11
C LEU A 187 8.51 -13.14 5.61
N THR A 188 9.23 -13.84 4.73
CA THR A 188 10.38 -14.66 5.08
C THR A 188 11.49 -14.56 4.04
N ASN A 189 12.72 -14.82 4.44
CA ASN A 189 13.81 -14.99 3.49
C ASN A 189 13.78 -16.35 2.76
N GLY A 190 12.96 -17.30 3.24
CA GLY A 190 12.75 -18.59 2.62
C GLY A 190 13.87 -19.62 2.81
N TYR A 191 14.95 -19.29 3.52
CA TYR A 191 16.16 -20.14 3.59
C TYR A 191 15.95 -21.43 4.39
N GLU A 192 15.18 -21.40 5.49
CA GLU A 192 14.86 -22.56 6.33
C GLU A 192 13.40 -23.03 6.16
N LEU A 193 12.76 -22.63 5.06
CA LEU A 193 11.34 -22.88 4.83
C LEU A 193 10.98 -24.36 4.84
N GLU A 194 11.90 -25.25 4.41
CA GLU A 194 11.68 -26.70 4.41
C GLU A 194 11.26 -27.24 5.79
N SER A 195 11.74 -26.65 6.87
CA SER A 195 11.40 -27.05 8.25
C SER A 195 9.98 -26.64 8.66
N PHE A 196 9.33 -25.75 7.90
CA PHE A 196 8.03 -25.19 8.22
C PHE A 196 6.90 -25.65 7.29
N ILE A 197 7.17 -26.43 6.27
CA ILE A 197 6.16 -26.85 5.27
C ILE A 197 4.95 -27.53 5.94
N ASP A 198 5.18 -28.45 6.87
CA ASP A 198 4.08 -29.15 7.55
C ASP A 198 3.26 -28.22 8.44
N LEU A 199 3.92 -27.28 9.13
CA LEU A 199 3.26 -26.26 9.94
C LEU A 199 2.42 -25.32 9.05
N ILE A 200 2.96 -24.87 7.93
CA ILE A 200 2.27 -23.99 6.99
C ILE A 200 1.00 -24.66 6.44
N LYS A 201 1.08 -25.96 6.13
CA LYS A 201 -0.09 -26.77 5.69
C LYS A 201 -1.10 -26.97 6.81
N GLU A 202 -0.65 -27.30 8.03
CA GLU A 202 -1.49 -27.50 9.21
C GLU A 202 -2.35 -26.28 9.52
N PHE A 203 -1.76 -25.09 9.42
CA PHE A 203 -2.42 -23.82 9.74
C PHE A 203 -2.94 -23.08 8.51
N LYS A 204 -2.82 -23.65 7.30
CA LYS A 204 -3.37 -23.13 6.03
C LYS A 204 -2.97 -21.68 5.77
N PHE A 205 -1.69 -21.40 5.73
CA PHE A 205 -1.22 -20.07 5.36
C PHE A 205 -1.76 -19.67 4.00
N ILE A 206 -2.31 -18.47 3.89
CA ILE A 206 -2.92 -18.00 2.65
C ILE A 206 -1.91 -17.46 1.65
N ASN A 207 -0.73 -17.04 2.10
CA ASN A 207 0.37 -16.58 1.24
C ASN A 207 1.70 -16.52 1.99
N LEU A 208 2.79 -16.83 1.28
CA LEU A 208 4.16 -16.57 1.70
C LEU A 208 4.77 -15.50 0.79
N HIS A 209 5.31 -14.43 1.38
CA HIS A 209 6.15 -13.48 0.66
C HIS A 209 7.61 -13.88 0.87
N ILE A 210 8.27 -14.35 -0.19
CA ILE A 210 9.67 -14.77 -0.14
C ILE A 210 10.51 -13.80 -0.98
N THR A 211 11.63 -13.34 -0.43
CA THR A 211 12.46 -12.33 -1.10
C THR A 211 13.60 -12.97 -1.86
N VAL A 212 13.74 -12.61 -3.16
CA VAL A 212 14.86 -12.97 -4.05
C VAL A 212 15.22 -11.74 -4.88
N ASP A 213 16.45 -11.23 -4.78
CA ASP A 213 16.82 -9.91 -5.30
C ASP A 213 17.67 -9.95 -6.58
N GLY A 214 17.89 -11.12 -7.16
CA GLY A 214 18.63 -11.30 -8.39
C GLY A 214 18.98 -12.77 -8.66
N ALA A 215 19.54 -13.07 -9.81
CA ALA A 215 19.98 -14.43 -10.15
C ALA A 215 21.36 -14.74 -9.51
N GLY A 216 21.49 -15.95 -8.95
CA GLY A 216 22.76 -16.50 -8.46
C GLY A 216 23.57 -15.54 -7.60
N PRO A 217 24.79 -15.16 -8.01
CA PRO A 217 25.70 -14.33 -7.24
C PRO A 217 25.16 -12.93 -6.91
N VAL A 218 24.19 -12.41 -7.68
CA VAL A 218 23.56 -11.12 -7.38
C VAL A 218 22.74 -11.26 -6.11
N ASN A 219 21.90 -12.29 -6.02
CA ASN A 219 21.12 -12.57 -4.81
C ASN A 219 22.05 -12.83 -3.61
N ASP A 220 23.10 -13.63 -3.78
CA ASP A 220 23.99 -14.02 -2.68
C ASP A 220 24.72 -12.82 -2.06
N ARG A 221 25.05 -11.79 -2.85
CA ARG A 221 25.61 -10.53 -2.34
C ARG A 221 24.59 -9.67 -1.65
N MET A 222 23.36 -9.59 -2.19
CA MET A 222 22.31 -8.74 -1.61
C MET A 222 21.67 -9.39 -0.39
N ARG A 223 21.66 -10.72 -0.31
CA ARG A 223 21.03 -11.51 0.74
C ARG A 223 22.04 -12.47 1.38
N CYS A 224 23.04 -11.86 2.02
CA CYS A 224 24.16 -12.58 2.62
C CYS A 224 23.72 -13.45 3.81
N HIS A 225 24.00 -14.75 3.76
CA HIS A 225 23.86 -15.59 4.95
C HIS A 225 25.00 -15.34 5.95
N LYS A 226 24.72 -15.39 7.25
CA LYS A 226 25.73 -15.17 8.32
C LYS A 226 26.97 -16.08 8.20
N SER A 227 26.82 -17.30 7.65
CA SER A 227 27.93 -18.23 7.43
C SER A 227 28.73 -17.97 6.15
N GLY A 228 28.34 -17.01 5.33
CA GLY A 228 28.99 -16.73 4.03
C GLY A 228 28.62 -17.70 2.90
N CYS A 229 27.71 -18.67 3.12
CA CYS A 229 27.25 -19.56 2.05
C CYS A 229 26.26 -18.87 1.11
N GLY A 230 26.17 -19.37 -0.14
CA GLY A 230 25.19 -18.92 -1.11
C GLY A 230 23.75 -19.20 -0.66
N THR A 231 22.84 -18.31 -1.02
CA THR A 231 21.44 -18.35 -0.57
C THR A 231 20.47 -18.64 -1.71
N TYR A 232 20.81 -18.27 -2.92
CA TYR A 232 19.95 -18.30 -4.10
C TYR A 232 19.34 -19.67 -4.36
N GLU A 233 20.20 -20.68 -4.58
CA GLU A 233 19.75 -22.03 -4.96
C GLU A 233 18.88 -22.67 -3.87
N LYS A 234 19.22 -22.44 -2.59
CA LYS A 234 18.44 -22.98 -1.49
C LYS A 234 17.07 -22.32 -1.39
N ILE A 235 16.99 -21.00 -1.57
CA ILE A 235 15.71 -20.28 -1.57
C ILE A 235 14.84 -20.75 -2.73
N LEU A 236 15.37 -20.85 -3.95
CA LEU A 236 14.58 -21.31 -5.10
C LEU A 236 14.08 -22.75 -4.94
N LYS A 237 14.90 -23.65 -4.40
CA LYS A 237 14.48 -25.02 -4.06
C LYS A 237 13.33 -25.01 -3.04
N ASN A 238 13.37 -24.14 -2.06
CA ASN A 238 12.33 -24.01 -1.05
C ASN A 238 11.04 -23.36 -1.60
N ILE A 239 11.15 -22.40 -2.53
CA ILE A 239 10.01 -21.89 -3.27
C ILE A 239 9.32 -23.01 -4.06
N GLU A 240 10.10 -23.79 -4.82
CA GLU A 240 9.57 -24.91 -5.57
C GLU A 240 8.89 -25.96 -4.67
N LEU A 241 9.53 -26.25 -3.51
CA LEU A 241 8.95 -27.18 -2.51
C LEU A 241 7.60 -26.66 -1.99
N ALA A 242 7.48 -25.36 -1.69
CA ALA A 242 6.22 -24.75 -1.27
C ALA A 242 5.15 -24.85 -2.36
N LEU A 243 5.50 -24.51 -3.60
CA LEU A 243 4.59 -24.55 -4.74
C LEU A 243 4.06 -25.98 -5.03
N LYS A 244 4.93 -26.98 -4.94
CA LYS A 244 4.57 -28.41 -5.07
C LYS A 244 3.65 -28.91 -3.93
N ASN A 245 3.63 -28.22 -2.79
CA ASN A 245 2.73 -28.47 -1.66
C ASN A 245 1.49 -27.57 -1.66
N ASP A 246 1.11 -27.00 -2.81
CA ASP A 246 -0.05 -26.11 -2.99
C ASP A 246 -0.02 -24.84 -2.11
N ILE A 247 1.15 -24.46 -1.59
CA ILE A 247 1.33 -23.24 -0.83
C ILE A 247 1.50 -22.08 -1.81
N ARG A 248 0.73 -21.00 -1.63
CA ARG A 248 0.87 -19.79 -2.46
C ARG A 248 2.13 -19.05 -2.08
N VAL A 249 2.94 -18.71 -3.10
CA VAL A 249 4.15 -17.93 -2.96
C VAL A 249 4.08 -16.68 -3.82
N THR A 250 4.33 -15.54 -3.20
CA THR A 250 4.58 -14.28 -3.89
C THR A 250 6.05 -13.90 -3.70
N MET A 251 6.83 -14.01 -4.76
CA MET A 251 8.23 -13.62 -4.73
C MET A 251 8.34 -12.09 -4.76
N ARG A 252 9.00 -11.52 -3.77
CA ARG A 252 9.35 -10.10 -3.71
C ARG A 252 10.76 -9.92 -4.25
N VAL A 253 10.93 -8.98 -5.14
CA VAL A 253 12.24 -8.57 -5.66
C VAL A 253 12.51 -7.15 -5.21
N ASN A 254 13.44 -6.96 -4.28
CA ASN A 254 13.89 -5.62 -3.93
C ASN A 254 14.89 -5.13 -4.98
N VAL A 255 14.68 -3.92 -5.46
CA VAL A 255 15.48 -3.33 -6.52
C VAL A 255 16.19 -2.05 -6.07
N ASN A 256 17.44 -1.89 -6.50
CA ASN A 256 18.23 -0.67 -6.39
C ASN A 256 19.07 -0.52 -7.67
N SER A 257 19.91 0.50 -7.72
CA SER A 257 20.79 0.76 -8.89
C SER A 257 21.77 -0.37 -9.20
N GLU A 258 22.10 -1.23 -8.22
CA GLU A 258 23.06 -2.32 -8.41
C GLU A 258 22.47 -3.55 -9.11
N ASN A 259 21.17 -3.84 -8.90
CA ASN A 259 20.54 -5.05 -9.43
C ASN A 259 19.48 -4.82 -10.49
N LEU A 260 18.93 -3.61 -10.63
CA LEU A 260 17.78 -3.34 -11.49
C LEU A 260 18.05 -3.77 -12.95
N HIS A 261 19.21 -3.43 -13.49
CA HIS A 261 19.61 -3.80 -14.86
C HIS A 261 19.85 -5.32 -15.07
N LYS A 262 19.84 -6.13 -14.00
CA LYS A 262 20.00 -7.60 -14.02
C LYS A 262 18.72 -8.35 -13.66
N ILE A 263 17.62 -7.66 -13.50
CA ILE A 263 16.36 -8.29 -13.12
C ILE A 263 15.86 -9.26 -14.18
N LYS A 264 16.15 -8.98 -15.47
CA LYS A 264 15.79 -9.87 -16.57
C LYS A 264 16.42 -11.26 -16.40
N ASP A 265 17.68 -11.33 -15.97
CA ASP A 265 18.37 -12.60 -15.73
C ASP A 265 17.64 -13.45 -14.66
N LEU A 266 17.14 -12.81 -13.59
CA LEU A 266 16.35 -13.49 -12.57
C LEU A 266 15.04 -14.04 -13.15
N ILE A 267 14.30 -13.22 -13.89
CA ILE A 267 13.01 -13.62 -14.44
C ILE A 267 13.18 -14.73 -15.48
N ASP A 268 14.24 -14.69 -16.29
CA ASP A 268 14.56 -15.74 -17.25
C ASP A 268 14.93 -17.05 -16.55
N ASP A 269 15.74 -17.01 -15.48
CA ASP A 269 16.13 -18.21 -14.72
C ASP A 269 14.92 -18.87 -14.04
N ILE A 270 14.07 -18.10 -13.32
CA ILE A 270 12.88 -18.68 -12.68
C ILE A 270 11.87 -19.22 -13.71
N THR A 271 11.82 -18.62 -14.91
CA THR A 271 10.97 -19.08 -16.00
C THR A 271 11.53 -20.38 -16.60
N ALA A 272 12.81 -20.45 -16.83
CA ALA A 272 13.50 -21.67 -17.31
C ALA A 272 13.36 -22.83 -16.32
N ARG A 273 13.39 -22.56 -15.02
CA ARG A 273 13.10 -23.55 -13.95
C ARG A 273 11.62 -23.94 -13.87
N GLY A 274 10.74 -23.26 -14.59
CA GLY A 274 9.31 -23.52 -14.64
C GLY A 274 8.50 -23.04 -13.42
N LEU A 275 9.07 -22.17 -12.58
CA LEU A 275 8.35 -21.64 -11.41
C LEU A 275 7.15 -20.77 -11.81
N THR A 276 7.25 -20.04 -12.92
CA THR A 276 6.17 -19.20 -13.47
C THR A 276 4.96 -20.00 -13.99
N LYS A 277 5.08 -21.33 -14.14
CA LYS A 277 3.97 -22.20 -14.57
C LYS A 277 3.01 -22.58 -13.44
N TYR A 278 3.41 -22.39 -12.20
CA TYR A 278 2.56 -22.67 -11.06
C TYR A 278 1.50 -21.57 -10.88
N LYS A 279 0.22 -21.95 -10.82
CA LYS A 279 -0.90 -21.00 -10.64
C LYS A 279 -0.90 -20.29 -9.28
N ASN A 280 -0.23 -20.87 -8.29
CA ASN A 280 -0.05 -20.35 -6.94
C ASN A 280 1.24 -19.56 -6.77
N TYR A 281 1.93 -19.19 -7.89
CA TYR A 281 3.10 -18.35 -7.91
C TYR A 281 2.81 -16.97 -8.50
N SER A 282 3.41 -15.94 -7.91
CA SER A 282 3.44 -14.57 -8.45
C SER A 282 4.72 -13.86 -8.01
N TYR A 283 5.06 -12.75 -8.62
CA TYR A 283 6.17 -11.91 -8.19
C TYR A 283 5.87 -10.42 -8.36
N TYR A 284 6.64 -9.58 -7.67
CA TYR A 284 6.57 -8.13 -7.79
C TYR A 284 7.91 -7.47 -7.47
N PHE A 285 8.12 -6.28 -8.02
CA PHE A 285 9.29 -5.45 -7.76
C PHE A 285 8.99 -4.39 -6.72
N LYS A 286 9.97 -4.07 -5.88
CA LYS A 286 9.88 -2.98 -4.91
C LYS A 286 11.23 -2.30 -4.76
N ALA A 287 11.28 -0.97 -4.89
CA ALA A 287 12.50 -0.22 -4.57
C ALA A 287 12.93 -0.48 -3.12
N ILE A 288 14.22 -0.64 -2.91
CA ILE A 288 14.82 -0.73 -1.57
C ILE A 288 14.56 0.59 -0.85
N SER A 289 14.10 0.49 0.38
CA SER A 289 13.92 1.65 1.26
C SER A 289 15.23 1.89 2.03
N ASP A 290 16.10 2.73 1.48
CA ASP A 290 17.32 3.18 2.15
C ASP A 290 16.98 4.47 2.92
N TYR A 291 16.73 4.32 4.22
CA TYR A 291 16.34 5.46 5.06
C TYR A 291 17.51 6.25 5.59
N ASP A 292 18.71 5.71 5.52
CA ASP A 292 19.92 6.44 5.90
C ASP A 292 20.42 7.30 4.72
N HIS A 293 20.11 6.87 3.48
CA HIS A 293 20.44 7.56 2.24
C HIS A 293 19.21 7.66 1.32
N PRO A 294 18.19 8.47 1.70
CA PRO A 294 16.91 8.55 0.98
C PRO A 294 17.06 9.03 -0.48
N GLU A 295 18.15 9.70 -0.81
CA GLU A 295 18.50 10.10 -2.19
C GLU A 295 18.81 8.91 -3.11
N ASN A 296 19.19 7.75 -2.56
CA ASN A 296 19.48 6.53 -3.32
C ASN A 296 18.25 5.68 -3.61
N ILE A 297 17.08 6.04 -3.06
CA ILE A 297 15.83 5.32 -3.31
C ILE A 297 15.38 5.59 -4.74
N LEU A 298 15.36 4.53 -5.56
CA LEU A 298 14.88 4.62 -6.94
C LEU A 298 13.42 5.08 -7.00
N GLN A 299 13.14 5.93 -7.95
CA GLN A 299 11.80 6.38 -8.26
C GLN A 299 11.06 5.29 -9.07
N GLU A 300 9.76 5.16 -8.90
CA GLU A 300 9.01 4.08 -9.57
C GLU A 300 9.07 4.19 -11.10
N HIS A 301 9.01 5.39 -11.66
CA HIS A 301 9.13 5.58 -13.10
C HIS A 301 10.52 5.17 -13.62
N GLU A 302 11.60 5.41 -12.86
CA GLU A 302 12.94 4.97 -13.22
C GLU A 302 13.03 3.44 -13.28
N ILE A 303 12.36 2.76 -12.32
CA ILE A 303 12.29 1.29 -12.33
C ILE A 303 11.52 0.80 -13.55
N ILE A 304 10.37 1.41 -13.87
CA ILE A 304 9.56 1.02 -15.03
C ILE A 304 10.33 1.24 -16.33
N ASP A 305 10.96 2.40 -16.49
CA ASP A 305 11.73 2.72 -17.70
C ASP A 305 12.91 1.76 -17.89
N GLU A 306 13.64 1.43 -16.83
CA GLU A 306 14.72 0.43 -16.89
C GLU A 306 14.19 -0.98 -17.20
N LEU A 307 13.08 -1.41 -16.58
CA LEU A 307 12.49 -2.71 -16.91
C LEU A 307 12.10 -2.80 -18.39
N ILE A 308 11.54 -1.73 -18.96
CA ILE A 308 11.25 -1.67 -20.40
C ILE A 308 12.54 -1.75 -21.21
N SER A 309 13.59 -1.04 -20.81
CA SER A 309 14.89 -1.01 -21.52
C SER A 309 15.55 -2.39 -21.59
N ILE A 310 15.36 -3.22 -20.55
CA ILE A 310 15.90 -4.57 -20.48
C ILE A 310 14.95 -5.66 -21.03
N GLY A 311 13.84 -5.26 -21.66
CA GLY A 311 12.99 -6.13 -22.47
C GLY A 311 11.67 -6.58 -21.86
N PHE A 312 11.19 -5.92 -20.78
CA PHE A 312 9.80 -6.06 -20.33
C PHE A 312 8.88 -5.20 -21.20
N THR A 313 7.68 -5.64 -21.42
CA THR A 313 6.62 -4.76 -21.95
C THR A 313 6.26 -3.69 -20.90
N ALA A 314 5.77 -2.54 -21.35
CA ALA A 314 5.29 -1.49 -20.44
C ALA A 314 4.20 -2.01 -19.50
N GLN A 315 3.36 -2.93 -19.97
CA GLN A 315 2.33 -3.57 -19.16
C GLN A 315 2.92 -4.42 -18.04
N GLU A 316 3.85 -5.32 -18.35
CA GLU A 316 4.52 -6.16 -17.34
C GLU A 316 5.28 -5.32 -16.32
N ALA A 317 6.01 -4.29 -16.78
CA ALA A 317 6.74 -3.39 -15.90
C ALA A 317 5.82 -2.66 -14.91
N ILE A 318 4.62 -2.23 -15.33
CA ILE A 318 3.63 -1.57 -14.48
C ILE A 318 2.92 -2.58 -13.56
N GLU A 319 2.49 -3.73 -14.07
CA GLU A 319 1.73 -4.73 -13.31
C GLU A 319 2.53 -5.36 -12.17
N HIS A 320 3.84 -5.49 -12.34
CA HIS A 320 4.71 -6.05 -11.32
C HIS A 320 5.22 -5.02 -10.30
N GLN A 321 4.79 -3.76 -10.35
CA GLN A 321 5.14 -2.76 -9.34
C GLN A 321 4.17 -2.78 -8.15
N MET A 322 4.74 -2.88 -6.95
CA MET A 322 3.96 -2.85 -5.71
C MET A 322 4.34 -1.68 -4.79
N GLN A 323 5.23 -0.82 -5.25
CA GLN A 323 5.82 0.23 -4.42
C GLN A 323 4.78 1.20 -3.87
N TYR A 324 3.83 1.62 -4.68
CA TYR A 324 2.76 2.54 -4.31
C TYR A 324 1.43 1.80 -4.11
N ARG A 325 1.51 0.54 -3.66
CA ARG A 325 0.35 -0.30 -3.33
C ARG A 325 -0.69 -0.33 -4.41
N GLY A 326 -0.20 -0.50 -5.62
CA GLY A 326 -1.08 -0.63 -6.77
C GLY A 326 -1.69 0.69 -7.20
N LEU A 327 -0.90 1.77 -7.27
CA LEU A 327 -1.38 2.94 -7.99
C LEU A 327 -1.82 2.55 -9.40
N SER A 328 -1.02 1.72 -10.09
CA SER A 328 -1.41 1.09 -11.35
C SER A 328 -2.63 0.19 -11.20
N ASP A 329 -2.63 -0.73 -10.24
CA ASP A 329 -3.76 -1.62 -9.94
C ASP A 329 -5.00 -0.80 -9.47
N GLY A 330 -4.77 0.21 -8.65
CA GLY A 330 -5.80 1.14 -8.19
C GLY A 330 -6.45 1.90 -9.35
N ILE A 331 -5.67 2.45 -10.26
CA ILE A 331 -6.18 3.14 -11.44
C ILE A 331 -6.91 2.17 -12.37
N GLN A 332 -6.36 0.98 -12.62
CA GLN A 332 -7.02 -0.05 -13.43
C GLN A 332 -8.35 -0.54 -12.82
N LYS A 333 -8.41 -0.66 -11.48
CA LYS A 333 -9.66 -0.99 -10.78
C LYS A 333 -10.67 0.15 -10.81
N LEU A 334 -10.20 1.39 -10.70
CA LEU A 334 -11.04 2.58 -10.83
C LEU A 334 -11.66 2.69 -12.23
N MET A 335 -10.94 2.29 -13.26
CA MET A 335 -11.40 2.34 -14.67
C MET A 335 -12.53 1.36 -14.99
N LYS A 336 -13.00 0.56 -14.06
CA LYS A 336 -14.27 -0.14 -14.18
C LYS A 336 -15.39 0.86 -13.88
N LYS A 337 -16.17 1.20 -14.88
CA LYS A 337 -17.27 2.19 -14.86
C LYS A 337 -18.25 2.04 -13.69
N GLU A 338 -18.27 0.87 -13.04
CA GLU A 338 -19.13 0.53 -11.91
C GLU A 338 -18.54 0.88 -10.54
N ASN A 339 -17.28 1.31 -10.47
CA ASN A 339 -16.62 1.57 -9.21
C ASN A 339 -16.57 3.06 -8.88
N TYR A 340 -16.95 3.40 -7.65
CA TYR A 340 -16.52 4.65 -7.04
C TYR A 340 -15.01 4.60 -6.77
N PRO A 341 -14.32 5.74 -6.89
CA PRO A 341 -12.91 5.82 -6.53
C PRO A 341 -12.72 5.41 -5.07
N ASP A 342 -11.67 4.62 -4.82
CA ASP A 342 -11.21 4.29 -3.46
C ASP A 342 -10.64 5.56 -2.82
N PHE A 343 -11.55 6.31 -2.20
CA PHE A 343 -11.24 7.56 -1.54
C PHE A 343 -10.51 7.28 -0.23
N ASN A 344 -9.20 7.23 -0.29
CA ASN A 344 -8.36 6.92 0.86
C ASN A 344 -7.36 8.06 1.13
N PRO A 345 -7.54 8.84 2.22
CA PRO A 345 -6.61 9.90 2.60
C PRO A 345 -5.33 9.38 3.27
N CYS A 346 -5.23 8.06 3.50
CA CYS A 346 -4.10 7.41 4.14
C CYS A 346 -3.21 6.71 3.11
N TYR A 347 -1.90 6.93 3.17
CA TYR A 347 -0.94 6.28 2.29
C TYR A 347 -0.92 4.76 2.49
N CYS A 348 -0.92 4.32 3.74
CA CYS A 348 -0.86 2.90 4.04
C CYS A 348 -1.62 2.52 5.33
N SER A 349 -1.70 1.22 5.61
CA SER A 349 -2.35 0.69 6.81
C SER A 349 -1.69 1.13 8.12
N ALA A 350 -0.45 1.66 8.10
CA ALA A 350 0.17 2.26 9.28
C ALA A 350 -0.64 3.45 9.82
N GLU A 351 -1.19 4.28 8.96
CA GLU A 351 -2.05 5.41 9.33
C GLU A 351 -3.49 4.96 9.62
N ALA A 352 -3.93 3.89 8.97
CA ALA A 352 -5.28 3.35 9.10
C ALA A 352 -5.49 2.42 10.31
N GLY A 353 -4.41 2.03 11.03
CA GLY A 353 -4.52 1.28 12.29
C GLY A 353 -3.82 -0.08 12.29
N ARG A 354 -2.82 -0.33 11.43
CA ARG A 354 -1.95 -1.49 11.54
C ARG A 354 -1.36 -1.58 12.95
N ILE A 355 -1.24 -2.79 13.45
CA ILE A 355 -0.62 -3.08 14.75
C ILE A 355 0.52 -4.07 14.50
N VAL A 356 1.73 -3.69 14.90
CA VAL A 356 2.93 -4.54 14.84
C VAL A 356 3.39 -4.81 16.26
N PHE A 357 3.48 -6.07 16.64
CA PHE A 357 3.98 -6.52 17.94
C PHE A 357 5.41 -7.05 17.79
N ASP A 358 6.34 -6.50 18.54
CA ASP A 358 7.68 -7.03 18.63
C ASP A 358 7.79 -8.17 19.67
N PRO A 359 8.92 -8.89 19.75
CA PRO A 359 9.11 -9.99 20.71
C PRO A 359 8.96 -9.60 22.18
N PHE A 360 9.15 -8.34 22.50
CA PHE A 360 9.13 -7.80 23.87
C PHE A 360 7.79 -7.18 24.27
N GLY A 361 6.83 -7.12 23.32
CA GLY A 361 5.51 -6.56 23.53
C GLY A 361 5.40 -5.07 23.25
N ASN A 362 6.42 -4.43 22.68
CA ASN A 362 6.28 -3.09 22.15
C ASN A 362 5.33 -3.13 20.93
N VAL A 363 4.59 -2.04 20.75
CA VAL A 363 3.58 -1.91 19.69
C VAL A 363 3.96 -0.77 18.77
N PHE A 364 4.03 -1.09 17.48
CA PHE A 364 4.32 -0.14 16.41
C PHE A 364 3.16 -0.10 15.40
N THR A 365 3.19 0.87 14.50
CA THR A 365 2.24 0.95 13.40
C THR A 365 2.89 0.73 12.03
N CYS A 366 4.19 1.02 11.89
CA CYS A 366 4.95 0.81 10.66
C CYS A 366 5.96 -0.31 10.82
N THR A 367 6.00 -1.25 9.90
CA THR A 367 6.95 -2.37 9.89
C THR A 367 8.41 -1.95 9.69
N GLU A 368 8.63 -0.80 9.04
CA GLU A 368 9.97 -0.35 8.65
C GLU A 368 10.68 0.51 9.74
N ILE A 369 10.06 0.67 10.91
CA ILE A 369 10.62 1.42 12.04
C ILE A 369 10.67 0.61 13.34
N VAL A 370 10.35 -0.68 13.29
CA VAL A 370 10.21 -1.54 14.48
C VAL A 370 11.51 -1.76 15.25
N SER A 371 12.67 -1.56 14.65
CA SER A 371 13.95 -1.67 15.33
C SER A 371 14.36 -0.41 16.15
N LYS A 372 13.51 0.63 16.13
CA LYS A 372 13.71 1.91 16.82
C LYS A 372 12.67 2.02 17.93
N GLU A 373 13.01 1.66 19.15
CA GLU A 373 12.08 1.60 20.30
C GLU A 373 11.35 2.92 20.56
N GLU A 374 12.01 4.06 20.33
CA GLU A 374 11.43 5.38 20.46
C GLU A 374 10.26 5.67 19.52
N THR A 375 10.08 4.82 18.49
CA THR A 375 8.96 4.92 17.53
C THR A 375 7.75 4.08 17.95
N ALA A 376 7.81 3.38 19.08
CA ALA A 376 6.70 2.60 19.60
C ALA A 376 5.50 3.49 19.94
N ILE A 377 4.33 3.06 19.52
CA ILE A 377 3.06 3.75 19.80
C ILE A 377 2.30 3.18 21.01
N GLY A 378 2.92 2.24 21.71
CA GLY A 378 2.39 1.62 22.91
C GLY A 378 3.13 0.33 23.27
N TYR A 379 2.61 -0.37 24.25
CA TYR A 379 3.12 -1.69 24.67
C TYR A 379 2.00 -2.59 25.19
N VAL A 380 2.24 -3.90 25.21
CA VAL A 380 1.32 -4.90 25.73
C VAL A 380 1.51 -5.02 27.24
N ASP A 381 0.48 -4.71 28.01
CA ASP A 381 0.41 -5.00 29.44
C ASP A 381 0.10 -6.50 29.60
N GLN A 382 1.10 -7.29 30.01
CA GLN A 382 0.98 -8.75 30.11
C GLN A 382 -0.03 -9.17 31.18
N GLU A 383 -0.11 -8.46 32.31
CA GLU A 383 -1.02 -8.81 33.40
C GLU A 383 -2.48 -8.60 32.98
N ARG A 384 -2.76 -7.49 32.32
CA ARG A 384 -4.11 -7.10 31.90
C ARG A 384 -4.51 -7.65 30.53
N GLY A 385 -3.55 -8.11 29.71
CA GLY A 385 -3.79 -8.58 28.36
C GLY A 385 -4.40 -7.49 27.44
N ARG A 386 -3.87 -6.28 27.52
CA ARG A 386 -4.33 -5.15 26.70
C ARG A 386 -3.18 -4.25 26.29
N ILE A 387 -3.38 -3.50 25.21
CA ILE A 387 -2.40 -2.51 24.75
C ILE A 387 -2.57 -1.21 25.55
N ILE A 388 -1.47 -0.74 26.13
CA ILE A 388 -1.37 0.62 26.66
C ILE A 388 -0.81 1.50 25.56
N TRP A 389 -1.62 2.44 25.12
CA TRP A 389 -1.28 3.30 23.98
C TRP A 389 -0.55 4.56 24.44
N SER A 390 0.46 4.98 23.68
CA SER A 390 1.07 6.30 23.79
C SER A 390 0.24 7.36 23.05
N PHE A 391 0.58 8.62 23.27
CA PHE A 391 -0.05 9.74 22.55
C PHE A 391 0.22 9.68 21.03
N ASP A 392 1.35 9.13 20.61
CA ASP A 392 1.73 9.06 19.21
C ASP A 392 0.78 8.20 18.35
N LYS A 393 0.08 7.24 18.96
CA LYS A 393 -1.01 6.54 18.26
C LYS A 393 -2.06 7.51 17.70
N ALA A 394 -2.45 8.52 18.49
CA ALA A 394 -3.43 9.51 18.03
C ALA A 394 -2.84 10.36 16.90
N ARG A 395 -1.58 10.76 17.00
CA ARG A 395 -0.86 11.52 15.97
C ARG A 395 -0.78 10.75 14.65
N TRP A 396 -0.44 9.47 14.65
CA TRP A 396 -0.41 8.64 13.44
C TRP A 396 -1.74 8.63 12.70
N ARG A 397 -2.86 8.63 13.42
CA ARG A 397 -4.20 8.69 12.83
C ARG A 397 -4.58 10.06 12.27
N THR A 398 -3.85 11.10 12.59
CA THR A 398 -4.03 12.44 12.02
C THR A 398 -3.18 12.67 10.77
N ARG A 399 -2.31 11.72 10.40
CA ARG A 399 -1.53 11.77 9.16
C ARG A 399 -2.40 11.38 7.98
N THR A 400 -3.29 12.26 7.60
CA THR A 400 -4.23 12.08 6.47
C THR A 400 -4.23 13.35 5.62
N THR A 401 -4.43 13.21 4.32
CA THR A 401 -4.26 14.31 3.37
C THR A 401 -5.23 15.48 3.56
N ASP A 402 -6.34 15.27 4.22
CA ASP A 402 -7.29 16.32 4.59
C ASP A 402 -6.86 17.12 5.83
N LEU A 403 -5.97 16.55 6.68
CA LEU A 403 -5.42 17.19 7.87
C LEU A 403 -4.00 17.73 7.66
N MET A 404 -3.25 17.17 6.72
CA MET A 404 -1.88 17.64 6.40
C MET A 404 -1.96 18.90 5.55
N THR A 405 -1.43 20.01 6.08
CA THR A 405 -1.51 21.34 5.43
C THR A 405 -0.98 21.35 4.00
N SER A 406 0.12 20.63 3.72
CA SER A 406 0.71 20.53 2.38
C SER A 406 -0.14 19.76 1.37
N CYS A 407 -1.11 18.99 1.84
CA CYS A 407 -2.02 18.20 0.99
C CYS A 407 -3.38 18.87 0.77
N GLN A 408 -3.67 19.95 1.52
CA GLN A 408 -4.92 20.68 1.37
C GLN A 408 -4.93 21.44 0.03
N GLY A 409 -5.96 21.22 -0.78
CA GLY A 409 -6.06 21.79 -2.11
C GLY A 409 -5.14 21.15 -3.17
N CYS A 410 -4.43 20.07 -2.84
CA CYS A 410 -3.56 19.39 -3.78
C CYS A 410 -4.38 18.43 -4.67
N PRO A 411 -4.29 18.52 -6.01
CA PRO A 411 -5.04 17.64 -6.91
C PRO A 411 -4.60 16.17 -6.84
N TYR A 412 -3.44 15.89 -6.26
CA TYR A 412 -2.93 14.54 -6.08
C TYR A 412 -3.25 13.94 -4.70
N ALA A 413 -3.91 14.69 -3.80
CA ALA A 413 -4.02 14.33 -2.39
C ALA A 413 -4.55 12.90 -2.14
N PHE A 414 -5.59 12.47 -2.86
CA PHE A 414 -6.18 11.15 -2.69
C PHE A 414 -5.56 10.07 -3.58
N ILE A 415 -4.68 10.46 -4.47
CA ILE A 415 -3.90 9.56 -5.30
C ILE A 415 -2.61 9.18 -4.60
N CYS A 416 -1.79 10.18 -4.24
CA CYS A 416 -0.53 9.97 -3.53
C CYS A 416 -0.71 9.72 -2.02
N ARG A 417 -1.84 10.17 -1.44
CA ARG A 417 -2.21 9.90 -0.04
C ARG A 417 -1.18 10.39 0.98
N GLY A 418 -0.42 11.45 0.62
CA GLY A 418 0.60 12.05 1.48
C GLY A 418 1.95 11.34 1.53
N GLY A 419 2.12 10.23 0.78
CA GLY A 419 3.37 9.49 0.69
C GLY A 419 3.76 8.71 1.95
N CYS A 420 4.93 8.07 1.93
CA CYS A 420 5.41 7.20 2.99
C CYS A 420 5.87 7.99 4.23
N ALA A 421 5.33 7.67 5.41
CA ALA A 421 5.73 8.29 6.67
C ALA A 421 7.19 8.02 7.02
N ALA A 422 7.70 6.80 6.78
CA ALA A 422 9.08 6.46 7.07
C ALA A 422 10.06 7.23 6.15
N ARG A 423 9.73 7.40 4.86
CA ARG A 423 10.53 8.26 3.96
C ARG A 423 10.44 9.73 4.35
N ALA A 424 9.27 10.23 4.77
CA ALA A 424 9.13 11.59 5.28
C ALA A 424 10.02 11.82 6.50
N MET A 425 10.12 10.84 7.41
CA MET A 425 11.04 10.91 8.54
C MET A 425 12.50 10.96 8.08
N ALA A 426 12.89 10.11 7.14
CA ALA A 426 14.27 10.07 6.63
C ALA A 426 14.66 11.38 5.92
N ARG A 427 13.76 11.95 5.12
CA ARG A 427 14.04 13.15 4.34
C ARG A 427 13.88 14.48 5.10
N TYR A 428 12.89 14.53 6.00
CA TYR A 428 12.46 15.80 6.61
C TYR A 428 12.51 15.78 8.14
N GLY A 429 12.94 14.66 8.75
CA GLY A 429 13.00 14.51 10.21
C GLY A 429 11.63 14.41 10.90
N SER A 430 10.55 14.14 10.15
CA SER A 430 9.21 14.04 10.73
C SER A 430 8.33 13.05 10.00
N PHE A 431 7.71 12.12 10.73
CA PHE A 431 6.70 11.21 10.20
C PHE A 431 5.42 11.90 9.71
N PHE A 432 5.19 13.16 10.13
CA PHE A 432 3.92 13.86 9.92
C PHE A 432 3.94 14.83 8.75
N LEU A 433 5.03 14.91 8.02
CA LEU A 433 5.12 15.64 6.76
C LEU A 433 4.73 14.78 5.58
N ALA A 434 4.27 15.41 4.49
CA ALA A 434 4.02 14.71 3.25
C ALA A 434 5.33 14.40 2.54
N ASP A 435 5.42 13.20 1.96
CA ASP A 435 6.51 12.77 1.08
C ASP A 435 6.00 12.78 -0.36
N CYS A 436 6.23 13.89 -1.07
CA CYS A 436 5.55 14.22 -2.32
C CYS A 436 6.30 13.85 -3.60
N GLU A 437 7.58 13.47 -3.54
CA GLU A 437 8.48 13.64 -4.69
C GLU A 437 8.08 12.90 -5.95
N ASP A 438 7.67 11.65 -5.86
CA ASP A 438 7.54 10.81 -7.04
C ASP A 438 6.09 10.65 -7.57
N PHE A 439 5.11 10.93 -6.74
CA PHE A 439 3.72 10.63 -7.09
C PHE A 439 3.15 11.39 -8.27
N LYS A 440 3.65 12.58 -8.54
CA LYS A 440 3.17 13.38 -9.69
C LYS A 440 3.56 12.72 -10.99
N GLY A 441 4.82 12.33 -11.14
CA GLY A 441 5.35 11.67 -12.32
C GLY A 441 4.69 10.31 -12.54
N ILE A 442 4.66 9.45 -11.50
CA ILE A 442 4.07 8.12 -11.62
C ILE A 442 2.55 8.16 -11.87
N THR A 443 1.80 9.10 -11.24
CA THR A 443 0.37 9.25 -11.50
C THR A 443 0.13 9.57 -12.97
N GLN A 444 0.87 10.55 -13.52
CA GLN A 444 0.79 10.90 -14.92
C GLN A 444 1.13 9.70 -15.80
N TYR A 445 2.25 9.02 -15.51
CA TYR A 445 2.74 7.89 -16.29
C TYR A 445 1.71 6.75 -16.35
N VAL A 446 1.18 6.34 -15.21
CA VAL A 446 0.24 5.20 -15.12
C VAL A 446 -1.14 5.58 -15.62
N ALA A 447 -1.69 6.75 -15.23
CA ALA A 447 -3.02 7.15 -15.62
C ALA A 447 -3.14 7.38 -17.14
N SER A 448 -2.12 8.01 -17.74
CA SER A 448 -2.08 8.26 -19.19
C SER A 448 -2.08 6.96 -20.00
N ARG A 449 -1.30 5.95 -19.58
CA ARG A 449 -1.24 4.65 -20.28
C ARG A 449 -2.51 3.84 -20.09
N ALA A 450 -3.01 3.80 -18.86
CA ALA A 450 -4.23 3.06 -18.55
C ALA A 450 -5.44 3.65 -19.31
N ALA A 451 -5.54 4.98 -19.37
CA ALA A 451 -6.58 5.66 -20.13
C ALA A 451 -6.42 5.46 -21.65
N GLY A 452 -5.17 5.52 -22.16
CA GLY A 452 -4.89 5.24 -23.58
C GLY A 452 -5.37 3.85 -23.98
N ARG A 453 -5.02 2.82 -23.19
CA ARG A 453 -5.50 1.45 -23.44
C ARG A 453 -7.03 1.35 -23.43
N ALA A 454 -7.69 1.92 -22.41
CA ALA A 454 -9.14 1.87 -22.32
C ALA A 454 -9.81 2.53 -23.55
N TRP A 455 -9.18 3.57 -24.09
CA TRP A 455 -9.63 4.20 -25.33
C TRP A 455 -9.42 3.28 -26.53
N GLU A 456 -8.21 2.74 -26.71
CA GLU A 456 -7.85 1.87 -27.84
C GLU A 456 -8.69 0.57 -27.91
N GLU A 457 -9.05 0.02 -26.74
CA GLU A 457 -9.84 -1.21 -26.66
C GLU A 457 -11.34 -0.97 -26.87
N ASN A 458 -11.89 0.09 -26.30
CA ASN A 458 -13.35 0.23 -26.16
C ASN A 458 -13.90 1.62 -26.48
N HIS A 459 -13.07 2.58 -26.88
CA HIS A 459 -13.44 4.01 -27.05
C HIS A 459 -14.21 4.58 -25.84
N THR A 460 -13.84 4.14 -24.65
CA THR A 460 -14.52 4.50 -23.40
C THR A 460 -14.15 5.92 -22.98
N GLU A 461 -15.14 6.81 -22.87
CA GLU A 461 -14.93 8.20 -22.42
C GLU A 461 -14.99 8.35 -20.90
N GLU A 462 -15.90 7.66 -20.24
CA GLU A 462 -16.05 7.70 -18.77
C GLU A 462 -15.42 6.46 -18.15
N LEU A 463 -14.35 6.65 -17.38
CA LEU A 463 -13.57 5.55 -16.83
C LEU A 463 -13.96 5.18 -15.39
N THR A 464 -14.62 6.12 -14.66
CA THR A 464 -14.99 5.92 -13.24
C THR A 464 -16.34 6.54 -12.94
N LEU A 465 -16.92 6.16 -11.78
CA LEU A 465 -17.96 6.96 -11.13
C LEU A 465 -17.32 8.16 -10.42
N SER A 466 -18.12 9.18 -10.13
CA SER A 466 -17.68 10.39 -9.42
C SER A 466 -18.35 10.52 -8.06
N LEU A 467 -17.58 10.89 -7.03
CA LEU A 467 -18.12 11.25 -5.69
C LEU A 467 -18.74 12.66 -5.64
N ALA A 468 -18.68 13.44 -6.73
CA ALA A 468 -19.24 14.79 -6.77
C ALA A 468 -20.74 14.79 -6.52
N GLU A 469 -21.47 13.84 -7.13
CA GLU A 469 -22.93 13.74 -6.96
C GLU A 469 -23.33 13.31 -5.53
N PRO A 470 -22.80 12.23 -4.94
CA PRO A 470 -23.04 11.91 -3.52
C PRO A 470 -22.73 13.07 -2.57
N VAL A 471 -21.61 13.76 -2.76
CA VAL A 471 -21.22 14.91 -1.94
C VAL A 471 -22.21 16.08 -2.11
N SER A 472 -22.75 16.30 -3.33
CA SER A 472 -23.72 17.37 -3.59
C SER A 472 -25.09 17.15 -2.93
N ARG A 473 -25.45 15.90 -2.65
CA ARG A 473 -26.70 15.54 -1.98
C ARG A 473 -26.68 15.78 -0.48
N LEU A 474 -25.50 15.96 0.14
CA LEU A 474 -25.37 16.24 1.57
C LEU A 474 -25.78 17.69 1.86
N THR A 475 -26.80 17.86 2.72
CA THR A 475 -27.22 19.16 3.22
C THR A 475 -26.18 19.77 4.18
N GLU A 476 -26.28 21.06 4.50
CA GLU A 476 -25.39 21.69 5.50
C GLU A 476 -25.51 21.00 6.87
N LYS A 477 -26.72 20.57 7.26
CA LYS A 477 -26.96 19.82 8.48
C LYS A 477 -26.23 18.47 8.46
N ASP A 478 -26.31 17.72 7.35
CA ASP A 478 -25.64 16.44 7.19
C ASP A 478 -24.11 16.60 7.28
N ARG A 479 -23.56 17.60 6.60
CA ARG A 479 -22.14 17.95 6.63
C ARG A 479 -21.66 18.26 8.05
N LYS A 480 -22.43 19.08 8.79
CA LYS A 480 -22.14 19.39 10.18
C LYS A 480 -22.20 18.14 11.06
N THR A 481 -23.22 17.31 10.91
CA THR A 481 -23.36 16.06 11.66
C THR A 481 -22.18 15.12 11.39
N ILE A 482 -21.77 14.91 10.14
CA ILE A 482 -20.62 14.09 9.79
C ILE A 482 -19.33 14.62 10.45
N MET A 483 -19.14 15.93 10.48
CA MET A 483 -17.93 16.54 11.02
C MET A 483 -17.84 16.51 12.54
N GLU A 484 -18.95 16.60 13.25
CA GLU A 484 -19.02 16.79 14.71
C GLU A 484 -19.47 15.55 15.48
N SER A 485 -20.37 14.72 14.92
CA SER A 485 -20.94 13.56 15.61
C SER A 485 -19.89 12.48 15.89
N ARG A 486 -20.08 11.80 17.02
CA ARG A 486 -19.38 10.56 17.39
C ARG A 486 -20.24 9.32 17.17
N ASN A 487 -21.50 9.49 16.77
CA ASN A 487 -22.44 8.42 16.51
C ASN A 487 -22.21 7.83 15.12
N LEU A 488 -21.52 6.69 15.07
CA LEU A 488 -21.18 6.02 13.81
C LEU A 488 -22.42 5.60 13.00
N LYS A 489 -23.50 5.16 13.67
CA LYS A 489 -24.72 4.71 12.97
C LYS A 489 -25.38 5.87 12.24
N GLU A 490 -25.50 7.03 12.89
CA GLU A 490 -26.03 8.25 12.31
C GLU A 490 -25.22 8.71 11.09
N ILE A 491 -23.88 8.67 11.19
CA ILE A 491 -23.00 9.04 10.07
C ILE A 491 -23.18 8.07 8.90
N ILE A 492 -23.22 6.76 9.16
CA ILE A 492 -23.43 5.73 8.12
C ILE A 492 -24.76 5.96 7.41
N GLU A 493 -25.84 6.17 8.14
CA GLU A 493 -27.17 6.41 7.56
C GLU A 493 -27.19 7.64 6.64
N ILE A 494 -26.55 8.73 7.07
CA ILE A 494 -26.45 9.96 6.25
C ILE A 494 -25.71 9.70 4.95
N ILE A 495 -24.54 9.03 4.98
CA ILE A 495 -23.72 8.82 3.77
C ILE A 495 -24.35 7.79 2.82
N GLU A 496 -25.02 6.75 3.35
CA GLU A 496 -25.77 5.79 2.53
C GLU A 496 -26.95 6.47 1.82
N ASN A 497 -27.72 7.31 2.53
CA ASN A 497 -28.82 8.08 1.94
C ASN A 497 -28.35 9.08 0.87
N ALA A 498 -27.12 9.59 0.99
CA ALA A 498 -26.49 10.42 -0.05
C ALA A 498 -25.97 9.62 -1.25
N GLY A 499 -25.94 8.29 -1.17
CA GLY A 499 -25.54 7.41 -2.26
C GLY A 499 -24.06 7.00 -2.25
N PHE A 500 -23.37 7.14 -1.12
CA PHE A 500 -22.02 6.56 -0.98
C PHE A 500 -22.11 5.02 -0.87
N SER A 501 -21.27 4.32 -1.60
CA SER A 501 -21.12 2.87 -1.45
C SER A 501 -20.15 2.56 -0.31
N LEU A 502 -20.59 1.78 0.69
CA LEU A 502 -19.78 1.32 1.82
C LEU A 502 -19.20 -0.11 1.62
N LYS A 503 -19.19 -0.62 0.38
CA LYS A 503 -18.71 -1.97 0.07
C LYS A 503 -17.19 -2.08 0.10
#